data_a9a0e41491d855d98fa4bbd3855fa202
#
_entry.id   a9a0e41491d855d98fa4bbd3855fa202
#
_cell.length_a   1.000
_cell.length_b   1.000
_cell.length_c   1.000
_cell.angle_alpha   90.00
_cell.angle_beta   90.00
_cell.angle_gamma   90.00
#
_symmetry.space_group_name_H-M   'P 1'
#
loop_
_entity.id
_entity.type
_entity.pdbx_description
1 polymer ?
#
loop_
_entity_poly.entity_id
_entity_poly.type
_entity_poly.pdbx_seq_one_letter_code
_entity_poly.pdbx_strand_id
1 'polypeptide(L)'
;MDLQLRGKRALITGSTQGIGFAIAEALAAEGAAVILNGRYADRTHAAGERLREQVPGADVTTLPGDVADPAAFNDLPEVDILVNNAGAFGLSDFAATGDDEWQRYLDVNLGAGVRLSRRLLPGMLERGWGRILFIASESGVNVPADMIPYGVSKAATIALANGLAKLTRGTEVTVNSVLGGPTYSDGVATVIESIAAAQGVPADAVAASIIGSLQTTLLERFIRPDEIATLVAYLASPHASAINGAAVRADGGVLTGIL
;
A
#
# COMPACT_ATOMS: atom_id res chain seq x y z
N MET A 1 -21.83 4.04 6.12
CA MET A 1 -21.29 4.19 7.50
C MET A 1 -20.42 5.43 7.44
N ASP A 2 -20.59 6.36 8.36
CA ASP A 2 -19.66 7.50 8.49
C ASP A 2 -18.37 6.99 9.16
N LEU A 3 -17.23 7.05 8.46
CA LEU A 3 -15.96 6.60 8.99
C LEU A 3 -15.27 7.61 9.93
N GLN A 4 -15.88 8.77 10.16
CA GLN A 4 -15.38 9.81 11.07
C GLN A 4 -13.95 10.27 10.75
N LEU A 5 -13.61 10.37 9.46
CA LEU A 5 -12.29 10.79 9.01
C LEU A 5 -12.18 12.30 8.73
N ARG A 6 -13.30 13.03 8.84
CA ARG A 6 -13.29 14.49 8.70
C ARG A 6 -12.35 15.15 9.71
N GLY A 7 -11.48 16.02 9.20
CA GLY A 7 -10.47 16.70 10.00
C GLY A 7 -9.21 15.88 10.30
N LYS A 8 -9.14 14.62 9.84
CA LYS A 8 -7.92 13.82 9.87
C LYS A 8 -7.05 14.12 8.65
N ARG A 9 -5.74 14.05 8.82
CA ARG A 9 -4.76 14.22 7.74
C ARG A 9 -4.06 12.90 7.46
N ALA A 10 -4.08 12.48 6.20
CA ALA A 10 -3.51 11.21 5.74
C ALA A 10 -2.36 11.43 4.75
N LEU A 11 -1.21 10.81 4.99
CA LEU A 11 -0.12 10.69 4.02
C LEU A 11 -0.17 9.29 3.40
N ILE A 12 -0.26 9.23 2.06
CA ILE A 12 -0.27 7.99 1.31
C ILE A 12 0.95 7.95 0.39
N THR A 13 1.88 7.04 0.62
CA THR A 13 3.06 6.89 -0.24
C THR A 13 2.73 6.14 -1.52
N GLY A 14 3.37 6.51 -2.65
CA GLY A 14 3.13 5.88 -3.94
C GLY A 14 1.68 5.99 -4.41
N SER A 15 1.07 7.17 -4.26
CA SER A 15 -0.36 7.40 -4.47
C SER A 15 -0.69 8.16 -5.77
N THR A 16 0.20 8.13 -6.76
CA THR A 16 -0.07 8.77 -8.05
C THR A 16 -0.96 7.92 -8.97
N GLN A 17 -1.11 6.63 -8.68
CA GLN A 17 -1.91 5.66 -9.45
C GLN A 17 -2.20 4.40 -8.62
N GLY A 18 -3.01 3.48 -9.17
CA GLY A 18 -3.25 2.15 -8.61
C GLY A 18 -3.87 2.17 -7.22
N ILE A 19 -3.44 1.22 -6.38
CA ILE A 19 -3.96 1.03 -5.01
C ILE A 19 -3.80 2.31 -4.18
N GLY A 20 -2.63 2.96 -4.25
CA GLY A 20 -2.36 4.18 -3.48
C GLY A 20 -3.28 5.34 -3.85
N PHE A 21 -3.59 5.51 -5.13
CA PHE A 21 -4.52 6.53 -5.58
C PHE A 21 -5.96 6.22 -5.15
N ALA A 22 -6.40 4.97 -5.29
CA ALA A 22 -7.73 4.54 -4.82
C ALA A 22 -7.89 4.72 -3.30
N ILE A 23 -6.82 4.47 -2.51
CA ILE A 23 -6.82 4.75 -1.07
C ILE A 23 -6.97 6.25 -0.80
N ALA A 24 -6.24 7.09 -1.52
CA ALA A 24 -6.35 8.54 -1.37
C ALA A 24 -7.76 9.05 -1.71
N GLU A 25 -8.37 8.52 -2.77
CA GLU A 25 -9.74 8.81 -3.17
C GLU A 25 -10.74 8.40 -2.09
N ALA A 26 -10.63 7.18 -1.56
CA ALA A 26 -11.52 6.69 -0.51
C ALA A 26 -11.42 7.53 0.78
N LEU A 27 -10.20 7.90 1.21
CA LEU A 27 -10.01 8.73 2.41
C LEU A 27 -10.50 10.15 2.20
N ALA A 28 -10.27 10.74 1.01
CA ALA A 28 -10.76 12.06 0.66
C ALA A 28 -12.29 12.11 0.60
N ALA A 29 -12.94 11.09 0.05
CA ALA A 29 -14.39 10.96 0.00
C ALA A 29 -15.02 10.90 1.40
N GLU A 30 -14.32 10.35 2.39
CA GLU A 30 -14.71 10.34 3.81
C GLU A 30 -14.33 11.65 4.55
N GLY A 31 -13.78 12.64 3.83
CA GLY A 31 -13.50 13.99 4.33
C GLY A 31 -12.15 14.15 5.02
N ALA A 32 -11.22 13.22 4.86
CA ALA A 32 -9.85 13.40 5.30
C ALA A 32 -9.10 14.38 4.36
N ALA A 33 -8.21 15.21 4.93
CA ALA A 33 -7.19 15.90 4.16
C ALA A 33 -6.13 14.89 3.72
N VAL A 34 -5.82 14.83 2.42
CA VAL A 34 -4.91 13.81 1.88
C VAL A 34 -3.65 14.44 1.31
N ILE A 35 -2.50 13.80 1.57
CA ILE A 35 -1.20 14.16 1.04
C ILE A 35 -0.78 13.03 0.10
N LEU A 36 -0.75 13.33 -1.21
CA LEU A 36 -0.28 12.40 -2.23
C LEU A 36 1.23 12.45 -2.34
N ASN A 37 1.85 11.27 -2.40
CA ASN A 37 3.27 11.14 -2.65
C ASN A 37 3.57 10.32 -3.90
N GLY A 38 4.57 10.75 -4.64
CA GLY A 38 5.15 10.05 -5.79
C GLY A 38 6.55 10.58 -6.10
N ARG A 39 7.36 9.79 -6.80
CA ARG A 39 8.77 10.13 -7.09
C ARG A 39 8.93 11.37 -7.96
N TYR A 40 8.02 11.61 -8.91
CA TYR A 40 8.12 12.65 -9.91
C TYR A 40 7.10 13.74 -9.61
N ALA A 41 7.57 15.00 -9.52
CA ALA A 41 6.75 16.13 -9.12
C ALA A 41 5.56 16.37 -10.06
N ASP A 42 5.79 16.34 -11.38
CA ASP A 42 4.78 16.51 -12.40
C ASP A 42 3.64 15.49 -12.29
N ARG A 43 3.99 14.20 -12.16
CA ARG A 43 3.02 13.11 -11.99
C ARG A 43 2.27 13.21 -10.66
N THR A 44 2.96 13.65 -9.61
CA THR A 44 2.34 13.78 -8.28
C THR A 44 1.34 14.94 -8.27
N HIS A 45 1.69 16.07 -8.90
CA HIS A 45 0.78 17.21 -9.05
C HIS A 45 -0.42 16.85 -9.93
N ALA A 46 -0.20 16.20 -11.09
CA ALA A 46 -1.29 15.75 -11.95
C ALA A 46 -2.25 14.79 -11.23
N ALA A 47 -1.73 13.88 -10.38
CA ALA A 47 -2.58 13.02 -9.55
C ALA A 47 -3.39 13.84 -8.53
N GLY A 48 -2.82 14.88 -7.95
CA GLY A 48 -3.52 15.79 -7.05
C GLY A 48 -4.68 16.53 -7.74
N GLU A 49 -4.49 17.03 -8.95
CA GLU A 49 -5.56 17.66 -9.74
C GLU A 49 -6.66 16.65 -10.07
N ARG A 50 -6.29 15.48 -10.57
CA ARG A 50 -7.24 14.39 -10.84
C ARG A 50 -8.09 14.04 -9.61
N LEU A 51 -7.48 13.98 -8.44
CA LEU A 51 -8.22 13.65 -7.21
C LEU A 51 -9.21 14.76 -6.83
N ARG A 52 -8.86 16.05 -7.00
CA ARG A 52 -9.78 17.17 -6.77
C ARG A 52 -10.97 17.16 -7.72
N GLU A 53 -10.76 16.72 -8.96
CA GLU A 53 -11.83 16.55 -9.95
C GLU A 53 -12.78 15.40 -9.58
N GLN A 54 -12.22 14.27 -9.11
CA GLN A 54 -13.01 13.08 -8.75
C GLN A 54 -13.75 13.23 -7.42
N VAL A 55 -13.17 13.99 -6.48
CA VAL A 55 -13.77 14.24 -5.15
C VAL A 55 -13.88 15.76 -4.94
N PRO A 56 -14.96 16.39 -5.43
CA PRO A 56 -15.13 17.83 -5.30
C PRO A 56 -15.12 18.30 -3.84
N GLY A 57 -14.29 19.30 -3.55
CA GLY A 57 -14.14 19.85 -2.21
C GLY A 57 -13.13 19.10 -1.32
N ALA A 58 -12.43 18.09 -1.85
CA ALA A 58 -11.37 17.42 -1.11
C ALA A 58 -10.18 18.36 -0.82
N ASP A 59 -9.65 18.29 0.40
CA ASP A 59 -8.40 18.92 0.79
C ASP A 59 -7.23 18.03 0.35
N VAL A 60 -6.60 18.37 -0.76
CA VAL A 60 -5.53 17.60 -1.39
C VAL A 60 -4.25 18.42 -1.46
N THR A 61 -3.18 17.88 -0.88
CA THR A 61 -1.82 18.39 -1.04
C THR A 61 -0.93 17.34 -1.70
N THR A 62 0.22 17.77 -2.21
CA THR A 62 1.19 16.87 -2.87
C THR A 62 2.55 17.00 -2.23
N LEU A 63 3.23 15.86 -2.05
CA LEU A 63 4.57 15.75 -1.47
C LEU A 63 5.44 14.90 -2.40
N PRO A 64 5.99 15.48 -3.48
CA PRO A 64 6.92 14.77 -4.36
C PRO A 64 8.19 14.35 -3.63
N GLY A 65 8.70 13.16 -3.90
CA GLY A 65 9.94 12.63 -3.34
C GLY A 65 10.01 11.12 -3.45
N ASP A 66 11.23 10.59 -3.62
CA ASP A 66 11.45 9.15 -3.62
C ASP A 66 11.48 8.64 -2.18
N VAL A 67 10.60 7.70 -1.86
CA VAL A 67 10.54 7.07 -0.53
C VAL A 67 11.80 6.27 -0.19
N ALA A 68 12.56 5.84 -1.19
CA ALA A 68 13.83 5.17 -1.00
C ALA A 68 14.96 6.12 -0.54
N ASP A 69 14.85 7.41 -0.87
CA ASP A 69 15.82 8.42 -0.44
C ASP A 69 15.61 8.79 1.04
N PRO A 70 16.59 8.54 1.93
CA PRO A 70 16.50 8.91 3.33
C PRO A 70 16.33 10.41 3.58
N ALA A 71 16.76 11.27 2.64
CA ALA A 71 16.69 12.72 2.77
C ALA A 71 15.38 13.33 2.24
N ALA A 72 14.58 12.57 1.47
CA ALA A 72 13.42 13.09 0.76
C ALA A 72 12.34 13.71 1.67
N PHE A 73 12.28 13.33 2.94
CA PHE A 73 11.19 13.69 3.84
C PHE A 73 11.70 14.26 5.18
N ASN A 74 12.69 15.15 5.11
CA ASN A 74 13.21 15.81 6.32
C ASN A 74 12.18 16.71 7.00
N ASP A 75 11.28 17.31 6.23
CA ASP A 75 10.22 18.20 6.70
C ASP A 75 8.83 17.63 6.39
N LEU A 76 8.45 16.58 7.16
CA LEU A 76 7.11 16.03 7.05
C LEU A 76 6.13 16.85 7.89
N PRO A 77 4.94 17.17 7.33
CA PRO A 77 3.86 17.69 8.14
C PRO A 77 3.38 16.66 9.16
N GLU A 78 2.74 17.12 10.22
CA GLU A 78 2.02 16.22 11.11
C GLU A 78 0.87 15.54 10.36
N VAL A 79 0.75 14.24 10.54
CA VAL A 79 -0.34 13.44 9.99
C VAL A 79 -0.95 12.56 11.07
N ASP A 80 -2.23 12.26 10.89
CA ASP A 80 -2.99 11.35 11.74
C ASP A 80 -2.95 9.92 11.21
N ILE A 81 -2.83 9.79 9.89
CA ILE A 81 -2.89 8.52 9.18
C ILE A 81 -1.67 8.44 8.24
N LEU A 82 -0.87 7.39 8.39
CA LEU A 82 0.20 7.04 7.47
C LEU A 82 -0.16 5.75 6.73
N VAL A 83 -0.22 5.81 5.40
CA VAL A 83 -0.37 4.62 4.56
C VAL A 83 0.94 4.38 3.81
N ASN A 84 1.71 3.40 4.25
CA ASN A 84 2.92 2.91 3.59
C ASN A 84 2.50 2.00 2.42
N ASN A 85 2.23 2.60 1.27
CA ASN A 85 1.77 1.88 0.07
C ASN A 85 2.86 1.78 -1.01
N ALA A 86 3.79 2.72 -1.09
CA ALA A 86 4.86 2.66 -2.08
C ALA A 86 5.56 1.29 -2.06
N GLY A 87 5.75 0.71 -3.23
CA GLY A 87 6.33 -0.62 -3.34
C GLY A 87 6.90 -0.88 -4.74
N ALA A 88 7.95 -1.69 -4.78
CA ALA A 88 8.49 -2.31 -5.97
C ALA A 88 8.04 -3.78 -6.00
N PHE A 89 7.68 -4.27 -7.18
CA PHE A 89 7.35 -5.68 -7.42
C PHE A 89 7.83 -6.09 -8.81
N GLY A 90 7.97 -7.37 -9.04
CA GLY A 90 8.37 -7.94 -10.32
C GLY A 90 8.75 -9.40 -10.18
N LEU A 91 8.78 -10.10 -11.32
CA LEU A 91 9.32 -11.44 -11.41
C LEU A 91 10.85 -11.39 -11.35
N SER A 92 11.46 -12.36 -10.70
CA SER A 92 12.92 -12.45 -10.56
C SER A 92 13.38 -13.90 -10.49
N ASP A 93 14.44 -14.21 -11.23
CA ASP A 93 15.17 -15.46 -11.03
C ASP A 93 16.10 -15.30 -9.83
N PHE A 94 15.97 -16.18 -8.84
CA PHE A 94 16.74 -16.07 -7.60
C PHE A 94 18.26 -16.11 -7.84
N ALA A 95 18.72 -16.97 -8.74
CA ALA A 95 20.16 -17.12 -9.02
C ALA A 95 20.74 -15.94 -9.81
N ALA A 96 19.90 -15.26 -10.60
CA ALA A 96 20.30 -14.11 -11.42
C ALA A 96 20.09 -12.75 -10.73
N THR A 97 19.37 -12.72 -9.61
CA THR A 97 19.06 -11.47 -8.87
C THR A 97 20.26 -11.02 -8.05
N GLY A 98 20.90 -9.92 -8.46
CA GLY A 98 22.06 -9.35 -7.76
C GLY A 98 21.69 -8.58 -6.48
N ASP A 99 22.70 -8.29 -5.66
CA ASP A 99 22.56 -7.61 -4.36
C ASP A 99 21.90 -6.23 -4.48
N ASP A 100 22.18 -5.48 -5.55
CA ASP A 100 21.58 -4.15 -5.79
C ASP A 100 20.05 -4.24 -5.96
N GLU A 101 19.57 -5.27 -6.65
CA GLU A 101 18.11 -5.48 -6.80
C GLU A 101 17.48 -5.91 -5.49
N TRP A 102 18.13 -6.76 -4.70
CA TRP A 102 17.71 -7.09 -3.35
C TRP A 102 17.63 -5.85 -2.47
N GLN A 103 18.66 -5.00 -2.51
CA GLN A 103 18.69 -3.76 -1.73
C GLN A 103 17.57 -2.81 -2.15
N ARG A 104 17.29 -2.69 -3.47
CA ARG A 104 16.18 -1.90 -3.98
C ARG A 104 14.82 -2.33 -3.42
N TYR A 105 14.56 -3.65 -3.35
CA TYR A 105 13.32 -4.15 -2.72
C TYR A 105 13.25 -3.79 -1.25
N LEU A 106 14.34 -3.95 -0.52
CA LEU A 106 14.39 -3.62 0.90
C LEU A 106 14.25 -2.12 1.15
N ASP A 107 14.90 -1.26 0.37
CA ASP A 107 14.84 0.19 0.55
C ASP A 107 13.45 0.75 0.29
N VAL A 108 12.79 0.29 -0.76
CA VAL A 108 11.46 0.78 -1.16
C VAL A 108 10.36 0.15 -0.29
N ASN A 109 10.32 -1.18 -0.17
CA ASN A 109 9.19 -1.88 0.43
C ASN A 109 9.24 -1.88 1.97
N LEU A 110 10.43 -1.85 2.56
CA LEU A 110 10.63 -1.91 4.01
C LEU A 110 11.21 -0.61 4.57
N GLY A 111 12.36 -0.19 4.05
CA GLY A 111 13.15 0.93 4.57
C GLY A 111 12.36 2.24 4.60
N ALA A 112 11.59 2.52 3.57
CA ALA A 112 10.68 3.66 3.50
C ALA A 112 9.68 3.66 4.67
N GLY A 113 9.01 2.53 4.89
CA GLY A 113 8.06 2.37 6.00
C GLY A 113 8.69 2.51 7.37
N VAL A 114 9.91 1.99 7.55
CA VAL A 114 10.70 2.17 8.79
C VAL A 114 10.97 3.66 9.04
N ARG A 115 11.46 4.39 8.03
CA ARG A 115 11.80 5.82 8.15
C ARG A 115 10.58 6.68 8.47
N LEU A 116 9.51 6.53 7.71
CA LEU A 116 8.29 7.31 7.90
C LEU A 116 7.60 7.01 9.23
N SER A 117 7.49 5.73 9.60
CA SER A 117 6.89 5.34 10.88
C SER A 117 7.73 5.84 12.06
N ARG A 118 9.06 5.74 12.00
CA ARG A 118 9.95 6.27 13.05
C ARG A 118 9.76 7.76 13.27
N ARG A 119 9.49 8.50 12.21
CA ARG A 119 9.31 9.96 12.27
C ARG A 119 7.93 10.37 12.77
N LEU A 120 6.89 9.66 12.36
CA LEU A 120 5.50 10.08 12.61
C LEU A 120 4.89 9.45 13.87
N LEU A 121 5.29 8.23 14.23
CA LEU A 121 4.75 7.52 15.39
C LEU A 121 4.89 8.28 16.71
N PRO A 122 6.03 8.93 17.05
CA PRO A 122 6.14 9.66 18.30
C PRO A 122 5.08 10.74 18.47
N GLY A 123 4.82 11.56 17.46
CA GLY A 123 3.77 12.58 17.50
C GLY A 123 2.36 12.00 17.59
N MET A 124 2.10 10.85 16.96
CA MET A 124 0.83 10.13 17.11
C MET A 124 0.64 9.63 18.55
N LEU A 125 1.69 9.10 19.18
CA LEU A 125 1.65 8.65 20.58
C LEU A 125 1.42 9.82 21.55
N GLU A 126 2.07 10.96 21.31
CA GLU A 126 1.90 12.17 22.12
C GLU A 126 0.46 12.70 22.05
N ARG A 127 -0.16 12.70 20.85
CA ARG A 127 -1.55 13.09 20.66
C ARG A 127 -2.55 12.01 21.10
N GLY A 128 -2.08 10.82 21.42
CA GLY A 128 -2.89 9.67 21.87
C GLY A 128 -3.71 9.01 20.77
N TRP A 129 -3.59 9.45 19.48
CA TRP A 129 -4.34 8.90 18.35
C TRP A 129 -3.48 8.86 17.08
N GLY A 130 -3.63 7.80 16.31
CA GLY A 130 -2.98 7.65 15.01
C GLY A 130 -3.26 6.32 14.34
N ARG A 131 -3.03 6.26 13.03
CA ARG A 131 -3.16 5.05 12.22
C ARG A 131 -1.94 4.90 11.33
N ILE A 132 -1.25 3.77 11.44
CA ILE A 132 -0.18 3.40 10.52
C ILE A 132 -0.58 2.11 9.83
N LEU A 133 -0.70 2.18 8.50
CA LEU A 133 -1.09 1.06 7.67
C LEU A 133 0.03 0.73 6.68
N PHE A 134 0.31 -0.55 6.52
CA PHE A 134 1.26 -1.06 5.54
C PHE A 134 0.52 -1.87 4.49
N ILE A 135 0.65 -1.49 3.21
CA ILE A 135 0.14 -2.30 2.11
C ILE A 135 1.17 -3.39 1.82
N ALA A 136 0.94 -4.52 2.43
CA ALA A 136 1.73 -5.73 2.26
C ALA A 136 1.18 -6.57 1.09
N SER A 137 1.36 -7.87 1.13
CA SER A 137 0.88 -8.80 0.12
C SER A 137 0.70 -10.17 0.75
N GLU A 138 -0.19 -11.00 0.21
CA GLU A 138 -0.28 -12.43 0.45
C GLU A 138 1.06 -13.13 0.16
N SER A 139 1.82 -12.60 -0.81
CA SER A 139 3.18 -13.06 -1.14
C SER A 139 4.19 -12.89 0.00
N GLY A 140 3.88 -12.09 1.02
CA GLY A 140 4.67 -12.03 2.25
C GLY A 140 4.40 -13.19 3.22
N VAL A 141 3.34 -13.97 2.99
CA VAL A 141 2.98 -15.18 3.77
C VAL A 141 3.31 -16.44 2.98
N ASN A 142 2.92 -16.48 1.72
CA ASN A 142 3.25 -17.57 0.79
C ASN A 142 4.08 -17.01 -0.37
N VAL A 143 5.40 -17.06 -0.22
CA VAL A 143 6.34 -16.43 -1.15
C VAL A 143 6.40 -17.21 -2.46
N PRO A 144 6.05 -16.59 -3.61
CA PRO A 144 6.18 -17.25 -4.92
C PRO A 144 7.66 -17.45 -5.26
N ALA A 145 7.98 -18.60 -5.89
CA ALA A 145 9.34 -18.95 -6.23
C ALA A 145 10.01 -17.98 -7.22
N ASP A 146 9.20 -17.32 -8.05
CA ASP A 146 9.62 -16.33 -9.04
C ASP A 146 9.51 -14.87 -8.55
N MET A 147 9.25 -14.66 -7.24
CA MET A 147 9.14 -13.34 -6.61
C MET A 147 9.80 -13.29 -5.22
N ILE A 148 10.87 -14.05 -4.99
CA ILE A 148 11.48 -14.21 -3.68
C ILE A 148 11.89 -12.86 -3.04
N PRO A 149 12.62 -11.94 -3.68
CA PRO A 149 12.99 -10.66 -3.07
C PRO A 149 11.77 -9.82 -2.67
N TYR A 150 10.75 -9.81 -3.51
CA TYR A 150 9.50 -9.15 -3.22
C TYR A 150 8.80 -9.76 -2.00
N GLY A 151 8.57 -11.08 -2.01
CA GLY A 151 7.89 -11.77 -0.92
C GLY A 151 8.60 -11.61 0.42
N VAL A 152 9.94 -11.73 0.44
CA VAL A 152 10.76 -11.49 1.63
C VAL A 152 10.58 -10.06 2.16
N SER A 153 10.61 -9.06 1.27
CA SER A 153 10.40 -7.66 1.67
C SER A 153 9.00 -7.42 2.25
N LYS A 154 7.97 -8.08 1.71
CA LYS A 154 6.60 -8.00 2.23
C LYS A 154 6.41 -8.76 3.55
N ALA A 155 7.07 -9.91 3.74
CA ALA A 155 7.12 -10.61 5.03
C ALA A 155 7.74 -9.73 6.11
N ALA A 156 8.86 -9.07 5.80
CA ALA A 156 9.52 -8.13 6.70
C ALA A 156 8.60 -6.94 7.06
N THR A 157 7.81 -6.45 6.10
CA THR A 157 6.82 -5.37 6.33
C THR A 157 5.71 -5.80 7.30
N ILE A 158 5.21 -7.02 7.19
CA ILE A 158 4.22 -7.58 8.11
C ILE A 158 4.80 -7.68 9.52
N ALA A 159 6.02 -8.19 9.65
CA ALA A 159 6.71 -8.29 10.93
C ALA A 159 6.98 -6.91 11.56
N LEU A 160 7.37 -5.91 10.75
CA LEU A 160 7.56 -4.52 11.18
C LEU A 160 6.25 -3.95 11.76
N ALA A 161 5.13 -4.07 11.04
CA ALA A 161 3.84 -3.57 11.49
C ALA A 161 3.44 -4.18 12.85
N ASN A 162 3.57 -5.49 13.01
CA ASN A 162 3.30 -6.19 14.27
C ASN A 162 4.22 -5.71 15.40
N GLY A 163 5.51 -5.50 15.12
CA GLY A 163 6.47 -4.99 16.09
C GLY A 163 6.13 -3.56 16.56
N LEU A 164 5.81 -2.66 15.61
CA LEU A 164 5.45 -1.27 15.92
C LEU A 164 4.15 -1.18 16.73
N ALA A 165 3.18 -2.03 16.48
CA ALA A 165 1.93 -2.07 17.23
C ALA A 165 2.15 -2.27 18.74
N LYS A 166 3.19 -2.98 19.15
CA LYS A 166 3.51 -3.19 20.57
C LYS A 166 3.95 -1.90 21.27
N LEU A 167 4.45 -0.91 20.52
CA LEU A 167 4.83 0.40 21.04
C LEU A 167 3.62 1.29 21.34
N THR A 168 2.45 0.95 20.83
CA THR A 168 1.22 1.78 20.94
C THR A 168 0.36 1.42 22.16
N ARG A 169 0.86 0.53 23.02
CA ARG A 169 0.12 0.06 24.20
C ARG A 169 -0.39 1.21 25.07
N GLY A 170 -1.67 1.18 25.40
CA GLY A 170 -2.30 2.19 26.28
C GLY A 170 -2.71 3.48 25.57
N THR A 171 -2.65 3.49 24.22
CA THR A 171 -3.10 4.62 23.39
C THR A 171 -4.20 4.17 22.41
N GLU A 172 -4.77 5.12 21.67
CA GLU A 172 -5.66 4.81 20.53
C GLU A 172 -4.90 4.77 19.18
N VAL A 173 -3.58 4.68 19.20
CA VAL A 173 -2.78 4.48 17.99
C VAL A 173 -2.81 3.02 17.60
N THR A 174 -3.06 2.72 16.31
CA THR A 174 -2.99 1.35 15.78
C THR A 174 -2.05 1.24 14.60
N VAL A 175 -1.38 0.09 14.50
CA VAL A 175 -0.48 -0.24 13.39
C VAL A 175 -0.88 -1.60 12.82
N ASN A 176 -1.27 -1.64 11.54
CA ASN A 176 -1.72 -2.88 10.90
C ASN A 176 -1.12 -3.02 9.49
N SER A 177 -1.10 -4.23 8.98
CA SER A 177 -0.84 -4.51 7.56
C SER A 177 -2.09 -5.02 6.85
N VAL A 178 -2.23 -4.66 5.58
CA VAL A 178 -3.23 -5.18 4.65
C VAL A 178 -2.53 -6.10 3.67
N LEU A 179 -2.94 -7.37 3.64
CA LEU A 179 -2.42 -8.37 2.71
C LEU A 179 -3.27 -8.32 1.45
N GLY A 180 -2.82 -7.57 0.44
CA GLY A 180 -3.46 -7.55 -0.87
C GLY A 180 -3.14 -8.82 -1.65
N GLY A 181 -4.14 -9.34 -2.36
CA GLY A 181 -3.96 -10.39 -3.35
C GLY A 181 -3.71 -9.83 -4.77
N PRO A 182 -3.84 -10.66 -5.80
CA PRO A 182 -3.68 -10.24 -7.19
C PRO A 182 -4.64 -9.10 -7.54
N THR A 183 -4.10 -7.89 -7.69
CA THR A 183 -4.88 -6.67 -7.90
C THR A 183 -4.58 -6.09 -9.27
N TYR A 184 -5.63 -5.81 -10.07
CA TYR A 184 -5.48 -5.17 -11.38
C TYR A 184 -5.25 -3.67 -11.21
N SER A 185 -4.02 -3.31 -10.85
CA SER A 185 -3.58 -1.93 -10.73
C SER A 185 -2.97 -1.43 -12.06
N ASP A 186 -2.79 -0.12 -12.21
CA ASP A 186 -2.13 0.46 -13.40
C ASP A 186 -0.76 -0.17 -13.67
N GLY A 187 0.02 -0.48 -12.62
CA GLY A 187 1.31 -1.15 -12.76
C GLY A 187 1.17 -2.59 -13.29
N VAL A 188 0.18 -3.33 -12.81
CA VAL A 188 -0.11 -4.70 -13.28
C VAL A 188 -0.64 -4.67 -14.70
N ALA A 189 -1.52 -3.72 -15.06
CA ALA A 189 -2.03 -3.53 -16.41
C ALA A 189 -0.87 -3.32 -17.41
N THR A 190 0.09 -2.45 -17.08
CA THR A 190 1.28 -2.22 -17.92
C THR A 190 2.11 -3.51 -18.15
N VAL A 191 2.28 -4.33 -17.10
CA VAL A 191 2.99 -5.62 -17.23
C VAL A 191 2.20 -6.59 -18.12
N ILE A 192 0.89 -6.71 -17.92
CA ILE A 192 0.01 -7.56 -18.73
C ILE A 192 0.03 -7.13 -20.20
N GLU A 193 -0.08 -5.83 -20.47
CA GLU A 193 0.01 -5.27 -21.82
C GLU A 193 1.34 -5.57 -22.50
N SER A 194 2.45 -5.47 -21.75
CA SER A 194 3.78 -5.80 -22.26
C SER A 194 3.91 -7.29 -22.62
N ILE A 195 3.39 -8.18 -21.78
CA ILE A 195 3.36 -9.63 -22.04
C ILE A 195 2.49 -9.93 -23.27
N ALA A 196 1.30 -9.34 -23.33
CA ALA A 196 0.36 -9.49 -24.42
C ALA A 196 0.98 -9.09 -25.77
N ALA A 197 1.65 -7.94 -25.80
CA ALA A 197 2.36 -7.45 -26.99
C ALA A 197 3.51 -8.40 -27.40
N ALA A 198 4.28 -8.91 -26.44
CA ALA A 198 5.39 -9.83 -26.71
C ALA A 198 4.90 -11.20 -27.24
N GLN A 199 3.73 -11.64 -26.81
CA GLN A 199 3.12 -12.93 -27.22
C GLN A 199 2.17 -12.83 -28.41
N GLY A 200 1.78 -11.61 -28.83
CA GLY A 200 0.81 -11.41 -29.90
C GLY A 200 -0.62 -11.86 -29.56
N VAL A 201 -0.98 -11.79 -28.27
CA VAL A 201 -2.32 -12.17 -27.77
C VAL A 201 -3.03 -10.98 -27.11
N PRO A 202 -4.37 -11.00 -26.94
CA PRO A 202 -5.08 -9.96 -26.23
C PRO A 202 -4.68 -9.89 -24.75
N ALA A 203 -4.66 -8.68 -24.17
CA ALA A 203 -4.32 -8.45 -22.76
C ALA A 203 -5.26 -9.22 -21.81
N ASP A 204 -6.56 -9.31 -22.15
CA ASP A 204 -7.54 -10.07 -21.36
C ASP A 204 -7.21 -11.57 -21.30
N ALA A 205 -6.65 -12.13 -22.37
CA ALA A 205 -6.22 -13.54 -22.38
C ALA A 205 -5.04 -13.77 -21.45
N VAL A 206 -4.08 -12.82 -21.39
CA VAL A 206 -2.96 -12.87 -20.43
C VAL A 206 -3.48 -12.75 -19.01
N ALA A 207 -4.37 -11.80 -18.74
CA ALA A 207 -4.99 -11.61 -17.43
C ALA A 207 -5.75 -12.87 -16.97
N ALA A 208 -6.56 -13.47 -17.84
CA ALA A 208 -7.26 -14.71 -17.56
C ALA A 208 -6.30 -15.87 -17.28
N SER A 209 -5.20 -15.98 -18.04
CA SER A 209 -4.18 -17.00 -17.85
C SER A 209 -3.48 -16.86 -16.48
N ILE A 210 -3.15 -15.62 -16.06
CA ILE A 210 -2.55 -15.37 -14.74
C ILE A 210 -3.50 -15.81 -13.64
N ILE A 211 -4.76 -15.39 -13.68
CA ILE A 211 -5.76 -15.77 -12.68
C ILE A 211 -6.03 -17.28 -12.71
N GLY A 212 -6.12 -17.88 -13.90
CA GLY A 212 -6.33 -19.32 -14.04
C GLY A 212 -5.19 -20.19 -13.50
N SER A 213 -3.97 -19.65 -13.44
CA SER A 213 -2.82 -20.31 -12.80
C SER A 213 -2.87 -20.24 -11.27
N LEU A 214 -3.58 -19.27 -10.70
CA LEU A 214 -3.75 -19.05 -9.27
C LEU A 214 -4.94 -19.87 -8.75
N GLN A 215 -4.79 -21.20 -8.68
CA GLN A 215 -5.85 -22.14 -8.35
C GLN A 215 -6.51 -21.90 -6.99
N THR A 216 -5.92 -21.11 -6.12
CA THR A 216 -6.42 -20.82 -4.77
C THR A 216 -7.30 -19.57 -4.69
N THR A 217 -7.33 -18.69 -5.70
CA THR A 217 -8.21 -17.53 -5.65
C THR A 217 -9.69 -17.92 -5.69
N LEU A 218 -10.44 -17.52 -4.66
CA LEU A 218 -11.88 -17.80 -4.58
C LEU A 218 -12.71 -16.82 -5.41
N LEU A 219 -12.14 -15.68 -5.80
CA LEU A 219 -12.81 -14.67 -6.64
C LEU A 219 -12.75 -15.01 -8.12
N GLU A 220 -11.80 -15.83 -8.54
CA GLU A 220 -11.54 -16.16 -9.96
C GLU A 220 -11.36 -14.92 -10.86
N ARG A 221 -10.93 -13.81 -10.28
CA ARG A 221 -10.64 -12.54 -10.95
C ARG A 221 -9.59 -11.75 -10.16
N PHE A 222 -9.01 -10.78 -10.81
CA PHE A 222 -8.24 -9.77 -10.10
C PHE A 222 -9.11 -8.97 -9.12
N ILE A 223 -8.51 -8.58 -8.00
CA ILE A 223 -9.06 -7.61 -7.06
C ILE A 223 -8.96 -6.23 -7.70
N ARG A 224 -9.95 -5.38 -7.49
CA ARG A 224 -9.88 -3.97 -7.91
C ARG A 224 -9.20 -3.13 -6.83
N PRO A 225 -8.48 -2.05 -7.20
CA PRO A 225 -7.85 -1.14 -6.23
C PRO A 225 -8.83 -0.57 -5.19
N ASP A 226 -10.08 -0.29 -5.58
CA ASP A 226 -11.13 0.22 -4.70
C ASP A 226 -11.54 -0.79 -3.60
N GLU A 227 -11.47 -2.08 -3.87
CA GLU A 227 -11.76 -3.12 -2.87
C GLU A 227 -10.70 -3.13 -1.75
N ILE A 228 -9.42 -2.90 -2.09
CA ILE A 228 -8.36 -2.71 -1.08
C ILE A 228 -8.54 -1.37 -0.36
N ALA A 229 -8.85 -0.30 -1.09
CA ALA A 229 -9.00 1.05 -0.55
C ALA A 229 -10.13 1.14 0.48
N THR A 230 -11.24 0.45 0.26
CA THR A 230 -12.36 0.37 1.20
C THR A 230 -11.95 -0.22 2.55
N LEU A 231 -11.17 -1.31 2.53
CA LEU A 231 -10.63 -1.91 3.76
C LEU A 231 -9.66 -0.96 4.45
N VAL A 232 -8.78 -0.29 3.69
CA VAL A 232 -7.83 0.68 4.25
C VAL A 232 -8.55 1.87 4.89
N ALA A 233 -9.60 2.41 4.26
CA ALA A 233 -10.41 3.48 4.82
C ALA A 233 -11.09 3.05 6.14
N TYR A 234 -11.62 1.83 6.22
CA TYR A 234 -12.16 1.29 7.46
C TYR A 234 -11.06 1.18 8.54
N LEU A 235 -9.90 0.60 8.23
CA LEU A 235 -8.79 0.45 9.19
C LEU A 235 -8.19 1.80 9.62
N ALA A 236 -8.30 2.84 8.79
CA ALA A 236 -7.90 4.21 9.11
C ALA A 236 -8.88 4.90 10.07
N SER A 237 -10.08 4.38 10.24
CA SER A 237 -11.14 5.00 11.02
C SER A 237 -11.04 4.70 12.53
N PRO A 238 -11.71 5.48 13.40
CA PRO A 238 -11.87 5.14 14.81
C PRO A 238 -12.62 3.82 15.03
N HIS A 239 -13.48 3.39 14.09
CA HIS A 239 -14.23 2.14 14.19
C HIS A 239 -13.37 0.88 14.20
N ALA A 240 -12.12 0.97 13.70
CA ALA A 240 -11.16 -0.13 13.69
C ALA A 240 -10.23 -0.17 14.92
N SER A 241 -10.58 0.52 16.01
CA SER A 241 -9.73 0.64 17.22
C SER A 241 -9.36 -0.70 17.87
N ALA A 242 -10.20 -1.72 17.71
CA ALA A 242 -9.93 -3.07 18.22
C ALA A 242 -8.92 -3.86 17.37
N ILE A 243 -8.53 -3.36 16.19
CA ILE A 243 -7.60 -4.04 15.27
C ILE A 243 -6.24 -3.36 15.40
N ASN A 244 -5.29 -4.03 16.07
CA ASN A 244 -3.93 -3.51 16.25
C ASN A 244 -2.90 -4.67 16.20
N GLY A 245 -1.87 -4.50 15.39
CA GLY A 245 -0.84 -5.52 15.15
C GLY A 245 -1.27 -6.65 14.22
N ALA A 246 -2.40 -6.49 13.55
CA ALA A 246 -2.97 -7.50 12.67
C ALA A 246 -2.42 -7.43 11.24
N ALA A 247 -2.42 -8.58 10.59
CA ALA A 247 -2.27 -8.73 9.14
C ALA A 247 -3.66 -9.07 8.57
N VAL A 248 -4.36 -8.04 8.06
CA VAL A 248 -5.74 -8.18 7.59
C VAL A 248 -5.75 -8.54 6.11
N ARG A 249 -6.42 -9.63 5.78
CA ARG A 249 -6.43 -10.17 4.42
C ARG A 249 -7.48 -9.49 3.54
N ALA A 250 -7.05 -9.07 2.36
CA ALA A 250 -7.87 -8.66 1.23
C ALA A 250 -7.32 -9.34 -0.04
N ASP A 251 -7.15 -10.65 0.03
CA ASP A 251 -6.40 -11.47 -0.92
C ASP A 251 -7.28 -12.31 -1.86
N GLY A 252 -8.60 -12.17 -1.75
CA GLY A 252 -9.53 -12.95 -2.58
C GLY A 252 -9.50 -14.44 -2.30
N GLY A 253 -8.98 -14.86 -1.15
CA GLY A 253 -8.87 -16.26 -0.75
C GLY A 253 -7.63 -16.98 -1.29
N VAL A 254 -6.62 -16.24 -1.78
CA VAL A 254 -5.38 -16.85 -2.31
C VAL A 254 -4.62 -17.59 -1.22
N LEU A 255 -4.56 -17.07 -0.01
CA LEU A 255 -4.02 -17.79 1.13
C LEU A 255 -5.04 -18.82 1.64
N THR A 256 -4.65 -20.08 1.65
CA THR A 256 -5.53 -21.21 2.04
C THR A 256 -5.52 -21.51 3.53
N GLY A 257 -4.55 -20.95 4.28
CA GLY A 257 -4.48 -21.09 5.74
C GLY A 257 -5.59 -20.31 6.44
N ILE A 258 -5.98 -20.75 7.63
CA ILE A 258 -6.98 -20.06 8.47
C ILE A 258 -6.38 -18.79 9.11
N LEU A 259 -5.10 -18.81 9.40
CA LEU A 259 -4.30 -17.73 9.98
C LEU A 259 -3.20 -17.32 9.02
#